data_021bd618c019fa127156ea614ab8bf11
#
_entry.id   021bd618c019fa127156ea614ab8bf11
#
_cell.length_a   1.000
_cell.length_b   1.000
_cell.length_c   1.000
_cell.angle_alpha   90.00
_cell.angle_beta   90.00
_cell.angle_gamma   90.00
#
_symmetry.space_group_name_H-M   'P 1'
#
loop_
_entity.id
_entity.type
_entity.pdbx_description
1 polymer ?
#
loop_
_entity_poly.entity_id
_entity_poly.type
_entity_poly.pdbx_seq_one_letter_code
_entity_poly.pdbx_strand_id
1 'polypeptide(L)' 'MKKKIMIEGMSCGHCVKHVQEALEGLSGVNSVEVNLAEKYAVVETTVEDSQLQEAIDDAGYDVISIENL' A
#
# COMPACT_ATOMS: atom_id res chain seq x y z
N MET A 1 -3.57 -12.91 -5.09
CA MET A 1 -4.74 -12.16 -4.62
C MET A 1 -4.51 -10.68 -4.80
N LYS A 2 -5.51 -9.97 -5.23
CA LYS A 2 -5.45 -8.50 -5.29
C LYS A 2 -6.08 -7.90 -4.05
N LYS A 3 -5.41 -6.91 -3.49
CA LYS A 3 -5.90 -6.19 -2.32
C LYS A 3 -5.83 -4.69 -2.59
N LYS A 4 -6.86 -3.99 -2.16
CA LYS A 4 -6.93 -2.53 -2.25
C LYS A 4 -6.75 -1.95 -0.86
N ILE A 5 -5.75 -1.12 -0.71
CA ILE A 5 -5.40 -0.51 0.57
C ILE A 5 -5.74 0.98 0.52
N MET A 6 -6.67 1.41 1.35
CA MET A 6 -6.99 2.83 1.49
C MET A 6 -6.00 3.45 2.46
N ILE A 7 -5.35 4.53 2.03
CA ILE A 7 -4.22 5.11 2.76
C ILE A 7 -4.51 6.58 3.08
N GLU A 8 -4.27 6.96 4.33
CA GLU A 8 -4.37 8.34 4.77
C GLU A 8 -2.98 8.96 4.91
N GLY A 9 -2.87 10.25 4.62
CA GLY A 9 -1.61 10.99 4.71
C GLY A 9 -0.82 11.07 3.41
N MET A 10 -1.28 10.38 2.37
CA MET A 10 -0.65 10.41 1.07
C MET A 10 -1.14 11.65 0.30
N SER A 11 -0.29 12.65 0.14
CA SER A 11 -0.70 13.95 -0.39
C SER A 11 0.11 14.46 -1.58
N CYS A 12 1.16 13.76 -1.99
CA CYS A 12 2.01 14.21 -3.10
C CYS A 12 2.70 13.02 -3.78
N GLY A 13 3.37 13.30 -4.91
CA GLY A 13 4.06 12.27 -5.67
C GLY A 13 5.17 11.56 -4.90
N HIS A 14 5.83 12.25 -3.99
CA HIS A 14 6.85 11.64 -3.12
C HIS A 14 6.22 10.61 -2.19
N CYS A 15 5.02 10.89 -1.70
CA CYS A 15 4.29 9.95 -0.86
C CYS A 15 3.92 8.69 -1.63
N VAL A 16 3.47 8.84 -2.86
CA VAL A 16 3.17 7.71 -3.75
C VAL A 16 4.40 6.81 -3.89
N LYS A 17 5.54 7.42 -4.16
CA LYS A 17 6.79 6.67 -4.33
C LYS A 17 7.19 5.93 -3.06
N HIS A 18 7.08 6.58 -1.90
CA HIS A 18 7.41 5.96 -0.63
C HIS A 18 6.51 4.76 -0.33
N VAL A 19 5.21 4.90 -0.56
CA VAL A 19 4.26 3.80 -0.38
C VAL A 19 4.57 2.66 -1.33
N GLN A 20 4.82 2.97 -2.59
CA GLN A 20 5.16 1.98 -3.60
C GLN A 20 6.41 1.19 -3.20
N GLU A 21 7.47 1.88 -2.82
CA GLU A 21 8.72 1.24 -2.40
C GLU A 21 8.54 0.39 -1.15
N ALA A 22 7.76 0.87 -0.19
CA ALA A 22 7.49 0.12 1.03
C ALA A 22 6.79 -1.19 0.73
N LEU A 23 5.80 -1.17 -0.15
CA LEU A 23 5.06 -2.37 -0.53
C LEU A 23 5.89 -3.31 -1.40
N GLU A 24 6.65 -2.76 -2.35
CA GLU A 24 7.52 -3.56 -3.21
C GLU A 24 8.64 -4.24 -2.45
N GLY A 25 9.04 -3.68 -1.31
CA GLY A 25 10.06 -4.27 -0.46
C GLY A 25 9.60 -5.50 0.29
N LEU A 26 8.32 -5.80 0.31
CA LEU A 26 7.80 -6.98 0.97
C LEU A 26 7.95 -8.21 0.08
N SER A 27 8.45 -9.29 0.66
CA SER A 27 8.51 -10.57 -0.02
C SER A 27 7.08 -11.10 -0.22
N GLY A 28 6.75 -11.49 -1.44
CA GLY A 28 5.42 -11.98 -1.76
C GLY A 28 4.50 -10.95 -2.41
N VAL A 29 4.97 -9.72 -2.60
CA VAL A 29 4.27 -8.70 -3.38
C VAL A 29 4.76 -8.76 -4.83
N ASN A 30 3.83 -9.00 -5.75
CA ASN A 30 4.16 -9.17 -7.17
C ASN A 30 3.99 -7.89 -7.98
N SER A 31 2.99 -7.08 -7.65
CA SER A 31 2.78 -5.81 -8.33
C SER A 31 2.15 -4.80 -7.37
N VAL A 32 2.45 -3.54 -7.60
CA VAL A 32 1.91 -2.43 -6.79
C VAL A 32 1.48 -1.33 -7.75
N GLU A 33 0.27 -0.83 -7.54
CA GLU A 33 -0.24 0.31 -8.27
C GLU A 33 -0.83 1.29 -7.26
N VAL A 34 -0.30 2.51 -7.22
CA VAL A 34 -0.74 3.53 -6.27
C VAL A 34 -1.49 4.62 -7.01
N ASN A 35 -2.66 4.99 -6.48
CA ASN A 35 -3.48 6.07 -7.01
C ASN A 35 -3.52 7.21 -6.00
N LEU A 36 -2.86 8.31 -6.34
CA LEU A 36 -2.80 9.48 -5.46
C LEU A 36 -4.15 10.19 -5.35
N ALA A 37 -4.84 10.33 -6.48
CA ALA A 37 -6.11 11.06 -6.52
C ALA A 37 -7.18 10.40 -5.63
N GLU A 38 -7.20 9.09 -5.62
CA GLU A 38 -8.16 8.29 -4.84
C GLU A 38 -7.59 7.81 -3.52
N LYS A 39 -6.31 8.03 -3.29
CA LYS A 39 -5.59 7.70 -2.04
C LYS A 39 -5.66 6.23 -1.68
N TYR A 40 -5.36 5.37 -2.65
CA TYR A 40 -5.28 3.93 -2.40
C TYR A 40 -4.12 3.31 -3.16
N ALA A 41 -3.79 2.09 -2.77
CA ALA A 41 -2.85 1.25 -3.49
C ALA A 41 -3.50 -0.11 -3.76
N VAL A 42 -3.27 -0.64 -4.95
CA VAL A 42 -3.70 -2.00 -5.30
C VAL A 42 -2.46 -2.85 -5.42
N VAL A 43 -2.43 -3.96 -4.69
CA VAL A 43 -1.29 -4.88 -4.71
C VAL A 43 -1.75 -6.27 -5.11
N GLU A 44 -0.92 -6.94 -5.90
CA GLU A 44 -1.05 -8.37 -6.18
C GLU A 44 -0.13 -9.10 -5.24
N THR A 45 -0.68 -9.85 -4.28
CA THR A 45 0.13 -10.38 -3.20
C THR A 45 -0.51 -11.60 -2.52
N THR A 46 0.35 -12.40 -1.87
CA THR A 46 -0.07 -13.44 -0.93
C THR A 46 0.21 -13.05 0.52
N VAL A 47 0.73 -11.83 0.74
CA VAL A 47 1.08 -11.32 2.06
C VAL A 47 -0.18 -11.00 2.86
N GLU A 48 -0.13 -11.21 4.16
CA GLU A 48 -1.27 -10.90 5.04
C GLU A 48 -1.47 -9.40 5.21
N ASP A 49 -2.71 -9.02 5.53
CA ASP A 49 -3.08 -7.62 5.73
C ASP A 49 -2.23 -6.93 6.79
N SER A 50 -1.92 -7.63 7.87
CA SER A 50 -1.10 -7.08 8.95
C SER A 50 0.30 -6.68 8.48
N GLN A 51 0.88 -7.44 7.56
CA GLN A 51 2.19 -7.13 7.00
C GLN A 51 2.14 -5.93 6.08
N LEU A 52 1.07 -5.81 5.30
CA LEU A 52 0.85 -4.64 4.44
C LEU A 52 0.67 -3.38 5.29
N GLN A 53 -0.13 -3.47 6.34
CA GLN A 53 -0.36 -2.36 7.26
C GLN A 53 0.93 -1.92 7.92
N GLU A 54 1.73 -2.86 8.41
CA GLU A 54 3.00 -2.56 9.06
C GLU A 54 3.96 -1.82 8.12
N ALA A 55 4.04 -2.27 6.87
CA ALA A 55 4.92 -1.63 5.89
C ALA A 55 4.52 -0.18 5.63
N ILE A 56 3.23 0.08 5.54
CA ILE A 56 2.72 1.44 5.31
C ILE A 56 2.89 2.30 6.55
N ASP A 57 2.66 1.76 7.74
CA ASP A 57 2.89 2.46 9.00
C ASP A 57 4.36 2.86 9.13
N ASP A 58 5.27 1.95 8.79
CA ASP A 58 6.72 2.21 8.86
C ASP A 58 7.14 3.29 7.87
N ALA A 59 6.43 3.43 6.77
CA ALA A 59 6.68 4.49 5.79
C ALA A 59 6.14 5.86 6.23
N GLY A 60 5.39 5.91 7.33
CA GLY A 60 4.86 7.15 7.89
C GLY A 60 3.43 7.48 7.47
N TYR A 61 2.68 6.52 6.97
CA TYR A 61 1.30 6.70 6.53
C TYR A 61 0.36 5.79 7.32
N ASP A 62 -0.94 6.07 7.25
CA ASP A 62 -1.94 5.28 7.97
C ASP A 62 -2.78 4.48 6.98
N VAL A 63 -3.05 3.24 7.34
CA VAL A 63 -3.98 2.38 6.60
C VAL A 63 -5.38 2.58 7.16
N ILE A 64 -6.31 2.97 6.30
CA ILE A 64 -7.71 3.14 6.68
C ILE A 64 -8.43 1.81 6.61
N SER A 65 -8.26 1.09 5.50
CA SER A 65 -8.89 -0.20 5.29
C SER A 65 -8.14 -1.00 4.24
N ILE A 66 -8.31 -2.30 4.26
CA ILE A 66 -7.76 -3.20 3.24
C ILE A 66 -8.90 -4.07 2.75
N GLU A 67 -9.13 -4.06 1.44
CA GLU A 67 -10.17 -4.85 0.80
C GLU A 67 -9.57 -5.90 -0.10
N ASN A 68 -10.15 -7.10 -0.08
CA ASN A 68 -9.80 -8.13 -1.05
C ASN A 68 -10.63 -7.92 -2.30
N LEU A 69 -9.95 -7.88 -3.45
CA LEU A 69 -10.61 -7.68 -4.74
C LEU A 69 -10.83 -8.99 -5.47
#